data_f29631459e14f7676c60030d9d1db69a
#
_entry.id   f29631459e14f7676c60030d9d1db69a
#
_cell.length_a   1.000
_cell.length_b   1.000
_cell.length_c   1.000
_cell.angle_alpha   90.00
_cell.angle_beta   90.00
_cell.angle_gamma   90.00
#
_symmetry.space_group_name_H-M   'P 1'
#
loop_
_entity.id
_entity.type
_entity.pdbx_description
1 polymer ?
#
loop_
_entity_poly.entity_id
_entity_poly.type
_entity_poly.pdbx_seq_one_letter_code
_entity_poly.pdbx_strand_id
1 'polypeptide(L)'
;MAQVGYIRVSSILQNTARQLDGVKLDRVFEDKASGKDTQRPQLTECLAFLRDGDTLHVHSMDRLARNLDDLRSMVKDLTGRGVIVKFEKEGLAFTGENSPMANLMLALIGAVAEFERSLILERQREGIAIAKDAGKYKGRKPALSDERATELCKRVAGGEKKASLAREFGISRVTLDKYVAT
;
A
#
# COMPACT_ATOMS: atom_id res chain seq x y z
N MET A 1 10.15 18.76 25.68
CA MET A 1 10.01 17.38 25.22
C MET A 1 8.55 17.17 24.83
N ALA A 2 8.23 17.27 23.55
CA ALA A 2 6.87 17.09 23.07
C ALA A 2 6.58 15.59 22.79
N GLN A 3 5.33 15.17 23.05
CA GLN A 3 4.83 13.84 22.70
C GLN A 3 4.08 13.96 21.38
N VAL A 4 4.63 13.47 20.29
CA VAL A 4 4.11 13.65 18.93
C VAL A 4 3.61 12.32 18.38
N GLY A 5 2.38 12.28 17.89
CA GLY A 5 1.80 11.10 17.28
C GLY A 5 1.84 11.15 15.76
N TYR A 6 2.21 10.03 15.11
CA TYR A 6 2.00 9.84 13.69
C TYR A 6 1.05 8.68 13.44
N ILE A 7 -0.02 8.94 12.68
CA ILE A 7 -1.07 8.00 12.35
C ILE A 7 -1.14 7.83 10.83
N ARG A 8 -1.20 6.58 10.37
CA ARG A 8 -1.44 6.27 8.95
C ARG A 8 -2.62 5.33 8.79
N VAL A 9 -3.59 5.70 7.96
CA VAL A 9 -4.74 4.87 7.61
C VAL A 9 -4.80 4.58 6.12
N SER A 10 -5.23 3.38 5.74
CA SER A 10 -5.32 2.93 4.35
C SER A 10 -6.67 3.26 3.70
N SER A 11 -7.70 3.60 4.47
CA SER A 11 -9.04 3.97 3.98
C SER A 11 -9.73 4.95 4.92
N ILE A 12 -10.67 5.72 4.37
CA ILE A 12 -11.48 6.75 5.09
C ILE A 12 -12.34 6.12 6.21
N LEU A 13 -12.58 4.80 6.17
CA LEU A 13 -13.45 4.08 7.11
C LEU A 13 -12.70 3.44 8.29
N GLN A 14 -11.37 3.48 8.33
CA GLN A 14 -10.63 2.94 9.48
C GLN A 14 -10.60 3.96 10.62
N ASN A 15 -11.08 3.52 11.79
CA ASN A 15 -11.11 4.32 13.00
C ASN A 15 -9.68 4.61 13.49
N THR A 16 -9.23 5.85 13.32
CA THR A 16 -7.91 6.34 13.72
C THR A 16 -7.75 6.42 15.24
N ALA A 17 -8.87 6.60 15.98
CA ALA A 17 -8.88 6.80 17.42
C ALA A 17 -8.27 5.62 18.21
N ARG A 18 -8.22 4.41 17.62
CA ARG A 18 -7.65 3.22 18.28
C ARG A 18 -6.15 3.09 18.15
N GLN A 19 -5.50 3.84 17.24
CA GLN A 19 -4.07 3.57 16.97
C GLN A 19 -3.14 4.05 18.08
N LEU A 20 -3.46 5.17 18.72
CA LEU A 20 -2.67 5.74 19.83
C LEU A 20 -3.57 6.04 21.03
N ASP A 21 -4.61 5.21 21.21
CA ASP A 21 -5.54 5.35 22.35
C ASP A 21 -4.79 5.15 23.68
N GLY A 22 -5.08 6.03 24.64
CA GLY A 22 -4.38 6.04 25.94
C GLY A 22 -3.01 6.72 25.95
N VAL A 23 -2.46 7.16 24.81
CA VAL A 23 -1.22 7.93 24.75
C VAL A 23 -1.54 9.44 24.83
N LYS A 24 -0.95 10.15 25.81
CA LYS A 24 -1.12 11.58 25.92
C LYS A 24 -0.19 12.29 24.94
N LEU A 25 -0.76 12.86 23.88
CA LEU A 25 -0.03 13.49 22.77
C LEU A 25 -0.26 15.00 22.78
N ASP A 26 0.81 15.75 22.48
CA ASP A 26 0.76 17.20 22.31
C ASP A 26 0.35 17.59 20.89
N ARG A 27 0.74 16.78 19.89
CA ARG A 27 0.40 16.97 18.48
C ARG A 27 0.28 15.64 17.74
N VAL A 28 -0.65 15.58 16.78
CA VAL A 28 -0.85 14.39 15.93
C VAL A 28 -0.79 14.80 14.47
N PHE A 29 -0.06 14.00 13.68
CA PHE A 29 0.00 14.09 12.23
C PHE A 29 -0.66 12.86 11.62
N GLU A 30 -1.59 13.06 10.67
CA GLU A 30 -2.36 11.96 10.10
C GLU A 30 -2.30 11.94 8.57
N ASP A 31 -1.77 10.87 7.99
CA ASP A 31 -1.82 10.60 6.56
C ASP A 31 -2.91 9.58 6.22
N LYS A 32 -3.79 9.97 5.29
CA LYS A 32 -4.79 9.09 4.67
C LYS A 32 -4.25 8.61 3.32
N ALA A 33 -3.40 7.59 3.35
CA ALA A 33 -2.73 7.09 2.16
C ALA A 33 -3.13 5.65 1.85
N SER A 34 -3.72 5.41 0.67
CA SER A 34 -3.92 4.04 0.17
C SER A 34 -2.57 3.37 -0.09
N GLY A 35 -2.53 2.02 -0.10
CA GLY A 35 -1.29 1.27 -0.31
C GLY A 35 -0.53 1.59 -1.62
N LYS A 36 -1.18 2.31 -2.56
CA LYS A 36 -0.61 2.76 -3.83
C LYS A 36 -0.09 4.20 -3.78
N ASP A 37 -0.56 5.01 -2.84
CA ASP A 37 -0.13 6.40 -2.72
C ASP A 37 1.17 6.48 -1.93
N THR A 38 2.20 7.06 -2.57
CA THR A 38 3.53 7.23 -1.98
C THR A 38 3.66 8.56 -1.24
N GLN A 39 2.75 9.49 -1.47
CA GLN A 39 2.82 10.81 -0.87
C GLN A 39 2.35 10.77 0.59
N ARG A 40 3.22 11.23 1.50
CA ARG A 40 2.96 11.32 2.93
C ARG A 40 3.31 12.73 3.41
N PRO A 41 2.50 13.73 3.07
CA PRO A 41 2.81 15.12 3.41
C PRO A 41 2.84 15.33 4.93
N GLN A 42 1.96 14.66 5.67
CA GLN A 42 1.92 14.77 7.12
C GLN A 42 3.10 14.08 7.80
N LEU A 43 3.62 12.96 7.25
CA LEU A 43 4.87 12.38 7.72
C LEU A 43 6.02 13.35 7.52
N THR A 44 6.13 13.97 6.36
CA THR A 44 7.18 14.95 6.06
C THR A 44 7.12 16.14 7.02
N GLU A 45 5.92 16.67 7.28
CA GLU A 45 5.70 17.74 8.24
C GLU A 45 6.05 17.31 9.67
N CYS A 46 5.66 16.09 10.07
CA CYS A 46 5.98 15.49 11.35
C CYS A 46 7.50 15.42 11.57
N LEU A 47 8.21 14.86 10.58
CA LEU A 47 9.68 14.72 10.65
C LEU A 47 10.40 16.08 10.73
N ALA A 48 9.87 17.11 10.08
CA ALA A 48 10.38 18.48 10.17
C ALA A 48 10.05 19.18 11.51
N PHE A 49 8.93 18.81 12.12
CA PHE A 49 8.50 19.35 13.41
C PHE A 49 9.33 18.85 14.59
N LEU A 50 9.75 17.58 14.57
CA LEU A 50 10.45 16.90 15.66
C LEU A 50 11.83 17.50 15.93
N ARG A 51 12.12 17.71 17.21
CA ARG A 51 13.37 18.30 17.75
C ARG A 51 14.03 17.35 18.73
N ASP A 52 15.27 17.68 19.11
CA ASP A 52 15.99 16.98 20.18
C ASP A 52 15.17 16.89 21.47
N GLY A 53 15.12 15.70 22.05
CA GLY A 53 14.36 15.39 23.26
C GLY A 53 12.87 15.09 23.04
N ASP A 54 12.32 15.27 21.83
CA ASP A 54 10.93 14.92 21.54
C ASP A 54 10.74 13.40 21.39
N THR A 55 9.50 12.93 21.60
CA THR A 55 9.13 11.53 21.42
C THR A 55 8.13 11.40 20.28
N LEU A 56 8.48 10.60 19.27
CA LEU A 56 7.55 10.19 18.20
C LEU A 56 6.86 8.89 18.59
N HIS A 57 5.54 8.92 18.71
CA HIS A 57 4.68 7.76 18.93
C HIS A 57 4.07 7.30 17.61
N VAL A 58 4.25 6.04 17.29
CA VAL A 58 3.64 5.38 16.13
C VAL A 58 2.97 4.10 16.59
N HIS A 59 1.79 3.79 16.07
CA HIS A 59 1.08 2.59 16.49
C HIS A 59 1.88 1.31 16.24
N SER A 60 2.46 1.16 15.04
CA SER A 60 3.26 -0.02 14.65
C SER A 60 4.27 0.33 13.55
N MET A 61 5.29 -0.50 13.41
CA MET A 61 6.39 -0.26 12.45
C MET A 61 5.89 -0.15 11.00
N ASP A 62 4.91 -0.97 10.61
CA ASP A 62 4.30 -0.93 9.27
C ASP A 62 3.54 0.38 8.99
N ARG A 63 3.19 1.15 10.02
CA ARG A 63 2.57 2.48 9.87
C ARG A 63 3.60 3.56 9.56
N LEU A 64 4.81 3.43 10.09
CA LEU A 64 5.87 4.41 9.84
C LEU A 64 6.53 4.19 8.48
N ALA A 65 6.92 2.95 8.15
CA ALA A 65 7.63 2.62 6.92
C ALA A 65 6.94 1.50 6.14
N ARG A 66 7.34 1.30 4.87
CA ARG A 66 6.80 0.28 3.97
C ARG A 66 7.71 -0.92 3.84
N ASN A 67 8.97 -0.73 4.09
CA ASN A 67 10.01 -1.75 4.07
C ASN A 67 10.97 -1.52 5.23
N LEU A 68 11.81 -2.51 5.48
CA LEU A 68 12.75 -2.50 6.59
C LEU A 68 13.85 -1.44 6.42
N ASP A 69 14.33 -1.21 5.20
CA ASP A 69 15.43 -0.27 4.94
C ASP A 69 14.98 1.17 5.20
N ASP A 70 13.77 1.54 4.74
CA ASP A 70 13.16 2.84 5.05
C ASP A 70 12.96 3.01 6.56
N LEU A 71 12.49 1.95 7.26
CA LEU A 71 12.29 1.98 8.70
C LEU A 71 13.61 2.24 9.45
N ARG A 72 14.65 1.47 9.11
CA ARG A 72 15.98 1.61 9.71
C ARG A 72 16.58 2.98 9.47
N SER A 73 16.46 3.49 8.24
CA SER A 73 16.96 4.82 7.89
C SER A 73 16.27 5.91 8.68
N MET A 74 14.92 5.90 8.75
CA MET A 74 14.15 6.88 9.52
C MET A 74 14.42 6.81 11.01
N VAL A 75 14.44 5.61 11.60
CA VAL A 75 14.75 5.46 13.03
C VAL A 75 16.15 5.95 13.33
N LYS A 76 17.15 5.60 12.50
CA LYS A 76 18.53 6.06 12.67
C LYS A 76 18.65 7.58 12.55
N ASP A 77 17.99 8.21 11.57
CA ASP A 77 18.00 9.67 11.41
C ASP A 77 17.36 10.37 12.62
N LEU A 78 16.18 9.94 13.03
CA LEU A 78 15.47 10.53 14.16
C LEU A 78 16.24 10.38 15.46
N THR A 79 16.75 9.18 15.76
CA THR A 79 17.51 8.94 16.97
C THR A 79 18.87 9.66 16.96
N GLY A 80 19.50 9.81 15.78
CA GLY A 80 20.70 10.64 15.58
C GLY A 80 20.46 12.11 15.84
N ARG A 81 19.20 12.59 15.72
CA ARG A 81 18.76 13.94 16.06
C ARG A 81 18.29 14.08 17.52
N GLY A 82 18.45 13.05 18.35
CA GLY A 82 18.01 13.03 19.74
C GLY A 82 16.52 12.81 19.94
N VAL A 83 15.77 12.39 18.88
CA VAL A 83 14.35 12.08 18.97
C VAL A 83 14.18 10.62 19.42
N ILE A 84 13.29 10.39 20.39
CA ILE A 84 12.89 9.05 20.81
C ILE A 84 11.79 8.54 19.89
N VAL A 85 11.91 7.33 19.33
CA VAL A 85 10.89 6.71 18.50
C VAL A 85 10.27 5.54 19.25
N LYS A 86 8.94 5.60 19.48
CA LYS A 86 8.16 4.54 20.16
C LYS A 86 7.17 3.87 19.23
N PHE A 87 7.17 2.54 19.23
CA PHE A 87 6.17 1.71 18.55
C PHE A 87 5.31 1.04 19.61
N GLU A 88 4.06 1.52 19.72
CA GLU A 88 3.17 1.15 20.82
C GLU A 88 2.73 -0.32 20.78
N LYS A 89 2.42 -0.83 19.57
CA LYS A 89 2.01 -2.23 19.38
C LYS A 89 3.12 -3.22 19.72
N GLU A 90 4.34 -2.93 19.30
CA GLU A 90 5.51 -3.77 19.54
C GLU A 90 6.14 -3.55 20.91
N GLY A 91 5.75 -2.50 21.63
CA GLY A 91 6.32 -2.13 22.93
C GLY A 91 7.79 -1.74 22.86
N LEU A 92 8.25 -1.20 21.73
CA LEU A 92 9.66 -0.87 21.49
C LEU A 92 9.90 0.64 21.49
N ALA A 93 11.02 1.04 22.11
CA ALA A 93 11.50 2.42 22.10
C ALA A 93 12.97 2.47 21.64
N PHE A 94 13.26 3.41 20.74
CA PHE A 94 14.60 3.67 20.21
C PHE A 94 15.03 5.07 20.65
N THR A 95 16.12 5.16 21.43
CA THR A 95 16.54 6.38 22.15
C THR A 95 17.88 6.97 21.67
N GLY A 96 18.36 6.59 20.50
CA GLY A 96 19.62 7.15 19.98
C GLY A 96 20.91 6.60 20.62
N GLU A 97 20.85 5.98 21.77
CA GLU A 97 21.95 5.15 22.23
C GLU A 97 22.11 4.01 21.26
N ASN A 98 23.30 3.90 20.64
CA ASN A 98 23.65 2.80 19.74
C ASN A 98 23.64 1.48 20.52
N SER A 99 22.43 1.00 20.86
CA SER A 99 22.26 -0.32 21.45
C SER A 99 22.34 -1.36 20.33
N PRO A 100 23.41 -2.19 20.29
CA PRO A 100 23.47 -3.29 19.32
C PRO A 100 22.24 -4.19 19.41
N MET A 101 21.64 -4.31 20.60
CA MET A 101 20.42 -5.05 20.86
C MET A 101 19.20 -4.42 20.15
N ALA A 102 19.03 -3.09 20.19
CA ALA A 102 17.94 -2.40 19.50
C ALA A 102 18.04 -2.58 17.98
N ASN A 103 19.26 -2.49 17.43
CA ASN A 103 19.51 -2.74 16.00
C ASN A 103 19.21 -4.19 15.61
N LEU A 104 19.59 -5.15 16.44
CA LEU A 104 19.29 -6.57 16.24
C LEU A 104 17.77 -6.83 16.28
N MET A 105 17.08 -6.27 17.27
CA MET A 105 15.62 -6.40 17.40
C MET A 105 14.90 -5.81 16.18
N LEU A 106 15.32 -4.63 15.72
CA LEU A 106 14.76 -4.01 14.52
C LEU A 106 14.96 -4.89 13.28
N ALA A 107 16.15 -5.48 13.11
CA ALA A 107 16.45 -6.37 12.01
C ALA A 107 15.61 -7.66 12.08
N LEU A 108 15.49 -8.25 13.28
CA LEU A 108 14.73 -9.49 13.49
C LEU A 108 13.24 -9.30 13.21
N ILE A 109 12.63 -8.25 13.76
CA ILE A 109 11.19 -7.96 13.54
C ILE A 109 10.93 -7.66 12.06
N GLY A 110 11.83 -6.93 11.40
CA GLY A 110 11.70 -6.69 9.97
C GLY A 110 11.78 -7.97 9.14
N ALA A 111 12.72 -8.87 9.47
CA ALA A 111 12.83 -10.17 8.80
C ALA A 111 11.58 -11.05 9.00
N VAL A 112 11.00 -11.06 10.23
CA VAL A 112 9.75 -11.77 10.52
C VAL A 112 8.59 -11.19 9.72
N ALA A 113 8.45 -9.86 9.67
CA ALA A 113 7.38 -9.21 8.91
C ALA A 113 7.49 -9.48 7.39
N GLU A 114 8.69 -9.52 6.85
CA GLU A 114 8.93 -9.85 5.44
C GLU A 114 8.63 -11.33 5.15
N PHE A 115 8.99 -12.22 6.06
CA PHE A 115 8.64 -13.64 5.98
C PHE A 115 7.13 -13.86 6.00
N GLU A 116 6.40 -13.25 6.95
CA GLU A 116 4.93 -13.31 6.99
C GLU A 116 4.29 -12.80 5.69
N ARG A 117 4.79 -11.69 5.14
CA ARG A 117 4.33 -11.16 3.86
C ARG A 117 4.56 -12.13 2.70
N SER A 118 5.72 -12.79 2.66
CA SER A 118 6.05 -13.77 1.62
C SER A 118 5.09 -14.97 1.68
N LEU A 119 4.78 -15.48 2.87
CA LEU A 119 3.81 -16.56 3.06
C LEU A 119 2.40 -16.18 2.62
N ILE A 120 1.95 -14.94 2.89
CA ILE A 120 0.65 -14.46 2.43
C ILE A 120 0.59 -14.41 0.90
N LEU A 121 1.63 -13.91 0.24
CA LEU A 121 1.71 -13.84 -1.22
C LEU A 121 1.75 -15.24 -1.86
N GLU A 122 2.45 -16.18 -1.25
CA GLU A 122 2.51 -17.57 -1.70
C GLU A 122 1.11 -18.22 -1.63
N ARG A 123 0.45 -18.16 -0.49
CA ARG A 123 -0.94 -18.65 -0.34
C ARG A 123 -1.92 -18.00 -1.32
N GLN A 124 -1.74 -16.69 -1.58
CA GLN A 124 -2.55 -15.98 -2.57
C GLN A 124 -2.32 -16.51 -3.99
N ARG A 125 -1.06 -16.78 -4.38
CA ARG A 125 -0.72 -17.35 -5.69
C ARG A 125 -1.32 -18.75 -5.85
N GLU A 126 -1.20 -19.58 -4.84
CA GLU A 126 -1.82 -20.93 -4.81
C GLU A 126 -3.34 -20.85 -4.94
N GLY A 127 -3.99 -19.96 -4.17
CA GLY A 127 -5.43 -19.77 -4.25
C GLY A 127 -5.89 -19.29 -5.63
N ILE A 128 -5.12 -18.41 -6.30
CA ILE A 128 -5.39 -17.96 -7.67
C ILE A 128 -5.22 -19.12 -8.67
N ALA A 129 -4.18 -19.95 -8.51
CA ALA A 129 -3.96 -21.11 -9.37
C ALA A 129 -5.14 -22.08 -9.29
N ILE A 130 -5.53 -22.47 -8.08
CA ILE A 130 -6.69 -23.34 -7.83
C ILE A 130 -7.98 -22.74 -8.41
N ALA A 131 -8.20 -21.42 -8.26
CA ALA A 131 -9.38 -20.75 -8.80
C ALA A 131 -9.38 -20.69 -10.34
N LYS A 132 -8.20 -20.61 -10.97
CA LYS A 132 -8.07 -20.70 -12.44
C LYS A 132 -8.38 -22.09 -12.94
N ASP A 133 -7.83 -23.13 -12.31
CA ASP A 133 -8.07 -24.52 -12.67
C ASP A 133 -9.54 -24.91 -12.48
N ALA A 134 -10.18 -24.37 -11.44
CA ALA A 134 -11.62 -24.53 -11.20
C ALA A 134 -12.51 -23.65 -12.11
N GLY A 135 -11.96 -22.90 -13.07
CA GLY A 135 -12.72 -22.02 -13.99
C GLY A 135 -13.41 -20.83 -13.30
N LYS A 136 -13.11 -20.57 -12.03
CA LYS A 136 -13.71 -19.46 -11.25
C LYS A 136 -13.12 -18.09 -11.60
N TYR A 137 -11.92 -18.07 -12.18
CA TYR A 137 -11.25 -16.84 -12.55
C TYR A 137 -11.67 -16.37 -13.93
N LYS A 138 -12.65 -15.49 -14.00
CA LYS A 138 -13.24 -14.98 -15.26
C LYS A 138 -12.45 -13.85 -15.91
N GLY A 139 -11.37 -13.40 -15.32
CA GLY A 139 -10.57 -12.27 -15.83
C GLY A 139 -11.33 -10.94 -15.89
N ARG A 140 -10.90 -10.07 -16.78
CA ARG A 140 -11.59 -8.80 -17.07
C ARG A 140 -12.84 -9.08 -17.87
N LYS A 141 -13.97 -8.45 -17.50
CA LYS A 141 -15.20 -8.53 -18.30
C LYS A 141 -14.92 -8.13 -19.75
N PRO A 142 -15.47 -8.89 -20.75
CA PRO A 142 -15.40 -8.50 -22.15
C PRO A 142 -15.91 -7.06 -22.33
N ALA A 143 -15.34 -6.33 -23.28
CA ALA A 143 -15.74 -4.95 -23.57
C ALA A 143 -17.11 -4.89 -24.26
N LEU A 144 -17.50 -5.95 -24.97
CA LEU A 144 -18.79 -6.11 -25.62
C LEU A 144 -19.49 -7.37 -25.12
N SER A 145 -20.83 -7.38 -25.12
CA SER A 145 -21.61 -8.61 -24.95
C SER A 145 -21.46 -9.49 -26.20
N ASP A 146 -21.75 -10.79 -26.06
CA ASP A 146 -21.65 -11.76 -27.16
C ASP A 146 -22.49 -11.35 -28.38
N GLU A 147 -23.67 -10.79 -28.15
CA GLU A 147 -24.57 -10.27 -29.21
C GLU A 147 -23.91 -9.12 -29.97
N ARG A 148 -23.37 -8.11 -29.23
CA ARG A 148 -22.69 -6.96 -29.84
C ARG A 148 -21.37 -7.35 -30.52
N ALA A 149 -20.68 -8.35 -30.00
CA ALA A 149 -19.47 -8.88 -30.62
C ALA A 149 -19.80 -9.57 -31.96
N THR A 150 -20.88 -10.35 -31.99
CA THR A 150 -21.38 -11.01 -33.22
C THR A 150 -21.82 -10.00 -34.27
N GLU A 151 -22.55 -8.96 -33.87
CA GLU A 151 -22.97 -7.86 -34.75
C GLU A 151 -21.74 -7.14 -35.34
N LEU A 152 -20.75 -6.80 -34.50
CA LEU A 152 -19.51 -6.18 -34.94
C LEU A 152 -18.80 -7.01 -36.01
N CYS A 153 -18.63 -8.31 -35.78
CA CYS A 153 -17.99 -9.23 -36.73
C CYS A 153 -18.72 -9.28 -38.06
N LYS A 154 -20.05 -9.36 -38.04
CA LYS A 154 -20.91 -9.36 -39.29
C LYS A 154 -20.71 -8.06 -40.07
N ARG A 155 -20.72 -6.90 -39.42
CA ARG A 155 -20.60 -5.60 -40.09
C ARG A 155 -19.19 -5.37 -40.64
N VAL A 156 -18.14 -5.86 -39.97
CA VAL A 156 -16.77 -5.87 -40.50
C VAL A 156 -16.67 -6.76 -41.73
N ALA A 157 -17.27 -7.96 -41.70
CA ALA A 157 -17.31 -8.88 -42.85
C ALA A 157 -18.11 -8.26 -44.05
N GLY A 158 -19.10 -7.42 -43.74
CA GLY A 158 -19.86 -6.65 -44.75
C GLY A 158 -19.07 -5.47 -45.37
N GLY A 159 -17.81 -5.27 -45.00
CA GLY A 159 -16.92 -4.25 -45.57
C GLY A 159 -17.02 -2.86 -44.94
N GLU A 160 -17.72 -2.72 -43.79
CA GLU A 160 -17.79 -1.44 -43.11
C GLU A 160 -16.40 -1.01 -42.52
N LYS A 161 -16.13 0.29 -42.51
CA LYS A 161 -14.85 0.83 -42.05
C LYS A 161 -14.65 0.56 -40.55
N LYS A 162 -13.63 -0.23 -40.19
CA LYS A 162 -13.28 -0.57 -38.82
C LYS A 162 -13.14 0.65 -37.88
N ALA A 163 -12.64 1.78 -38.38
CA ALA A 163 -12.52 3.01 -37.61
C ALA A 163 -13.86 3.64 -37.21
N SER A 164 -14.89 3.50 -38.07
CA SER A 164 -16.28 3.94 -37.78
C SER A 164 -16.91 3.05 -36.73
N LEU A 165 -16.83 1.73 -36.94
CA LEU A 165 -17.36 0.72 -36.02
C LEU A 165 -16.74 0.82 -34.62
N ALA A 166 -15.41 1.01 -34.52
CA ALA A 166 -14.74 1.17 -33.23
C ALA A 166 -15.32 2.35 -32.41
N ARG A 167 -15.61 3.49 -33.08
CA ARG A 167 -16.23 4.65 -32.42
C ARG A 167 -17.68 4.36 -32.01
N GLU A 168 -18.47 3.74 -32.88
CA GLU A 168 -19.86 3.42 -32.63
C GLU A 168 -20.02 2.44 -31.46
N PHE A 169 -19.16 1.41 -31.39
CA PHE A 169 -19.18 0.42 -30.32
C PHE A 169 -18.47 0.87 -29.05
N GLY A 170 -17.84 2.06 -29.03
CA GLY A 170 -17.15 2.61 -27.86
C GLY A 170 -15.90 1.82 -27.46
N ILE A 171 -15.21 1.19 -28.42
CA ILE A 171 -14.00 0.39 -28.21
C ILE A 171 -12.82 0.92 -29.00
N SER A 172 -11.61 0.56 -28.58
CA SER A 172 -10.41 0.89 -29.36
C SER A 172 -10.31 0.01 -30.60
N ARG A 173 -9.62 0.51 -31.65
CA ARG A 173 -9.36 -0.26 -32.88
C ARG A 173 -8.62 -1.57 -32.60
N VAL A 174 -7.69 -1.55 -31.64
CA VAL A 174 -6.97 -2.75 -31.20
C VAL A 174 -7.92 -3.79 -30.55
N THR A 175 -8.90 -3.31 -29.79
CA THR A 175 -9.93 -4.17 -29.20
C THR A 175 -10.83 -4.76 -30.28
N LEU A 176 -11.24 -3.96 -31.29
CA LEU A 176 -12.01 -4.42 -32.43
C LEU A 176 -11.27 -5.53 -33.21
N ASP A 177 -9.99 -5.30 -33.53
CA ASP A 177 -9.19 -6.30 -34.26
C ASP A 177 -9.07 -7.63 -33.50
N LYS A 178 -9.05 -7.62 -32.16
CA LYS A 178 -9.10 -8.85 -31.36
C LYS A 178 -10.41 -9.62 -31.51
N TYR A 179 -11.57 -8.94 -31.56
CA TYR A 179 -12.87 -9.59 -31.75
C TYR A 179 -13.04 -10.18 -33.16
N VAL A 180 -12.40 -9.59 -34.17
CA VAL A 180 -12.48 -10.05 -35.56
C VAL A 180 -11.49 -11.18 -35.86
N ALA A 181 -10.41 -11.29 -35.06
CA ALA A 181 -9.37 -12.33 -35.24
C ALA A 181 -9.68 -13.63 -34.49
N THR A 182 -10.72 -13.65 -33.63
CA THR A 182 -11.20 -14.82 -32.90
C THR A 182 -12.32 -15.48 -33.65
#